data_2fea25be866e5d61d9622f008ed2a9ff
#
_entry.id   2fea25be866e5d61d9622f008ed2a9ff
#
_cell.length_a   1.000
_cell.length_b   1.000
_cell.length_c   1.000
_cell.angle_alpha   90.00
_cell.angle_beta   90.00
_cell.angle_gamma   90.00
#
_symmetry.space_group_name_H-M   'P 1'
#
loop_
_entity.id
_entity.type
_entity.pdbx_description
1 polymer ?
#
loop_
_entity_poly.entity_id
_entity_poly.type
_entity_poly.pdbx_seq_one_letter_code
_entity_poly.pdbx_strand_id
1 'polypeptide(L)'
;QAAVSFIGSTENDVGPSPGSYSRTHAMDNLPFVYNTGNNIGYQNANVWRISKGFCVGLDGKVDLPVVGSLDGQSIYGLTEEVGLLIWMGDTNYSRGTAMSGNSWENVFSGWCVGANTASTQGLSVRVTPVILKRNSSARYSVQKTSIGSIRMRPYNGSSAGSVQTTVNFSLNPFTLNDTVTSCRLLTPSAVNVSLAAISAGQLPSSGDEVVAGTTSLKLQCDAGVTVWATLTDATTPSNRSDILTLTGASTATGVGLRIYKNTDSTPLKFGPDSPVKGNENQWQLSTGTETSPSVRLYVKYVNTGEGINPGTVNGISTFTFSYQ
;
A
#
# COMPACT_ATOMS: atom_id res chain seq x y z
N GLN A 1 -29.09 -2.15 -44.65
CA GLN A 1 -29.18 -1.82 -43.21
C GLN A 1 -27.80 -2.12 -42.58
N ALA A 2 -27.20 -1.16 -41.85
CA ALA A 2 -25.90 -1.37 -41.22
C ALA A 2 -25.99 -2.49 -40.15
N ALA A 3 -24.95 -3.34 -40.09
CA ALA A 3 -24.90 -4.42 -39.13
C ALA A 3 -24.78 -3.89 -37.68
N VAL A 4 -24.13 -2.72 -37.52
CA VAL A 4 -23.94 -2.01 -36.26
C VAL A 4 -24.27 -0.54 -36.48
N SER A 5 -25.04 0.07 -35.62
CA SER A 5 -25.37 1.49 -35.65
C SER A 5 -24.97 2.10 -34.31
N PHE A 6 -24.25 3.23 -34.35
CA PHE A 6 -23.90 4.00 -33.16
C PHE A 6 -25.14 4.84 -32.74
N ILE A 7 -25.49 4.74 -31.46
CA ILE A 7 -26.66 5.46 -30.90
C ILE A 7 -26.32 6.24 -29.62
N GLY A 8 -25.14 6.11 -29.13
CA GLY A 8 -24.68 6.79 -27.92
C GLY A 8 -24.08 8.16 -28.15
N SER A 9 -23.24 8.62 -27.23
CA SER A 9 -22.45 9.84 -27.31
C SER A 9 -20.98 9.51 -27.46
N THR A 10 -20.29 10.25 -28.32
CA THR A 10 -18.83 10.07 -28.53
C THR A 10 -17.96 10.59 -27.40
N GLU A 11 -18.51 11.48 -26.57
CA GLU A 11 -17.80 12.07 -25.43
C GLU A 11 -18.59 11.83 -24.16
N ASN A 12 -17.95 11.20 -23.17
CA ASN A 12 -18.59 10.84 -21.90
C ASN A 12 -17.66 11.11 -20.73
N ASP A 13 -18.25 11.42 -19.59
CA ASP A 13 -17.55 11.73 -18.36
C ASP A 13 -17.64 10.55 -17.37
N VAL A 14 -16.51 10.26 -16.74
CA VAL A 14 -16.38 9.20 -15.73
C VAL A 14 -16.44 9.84 -14.34
N GLY A 15 -17.34 9.33 -13.50
CA GLY A 15 -17.54 9.77 -12.14
C GLY A 15 -18.47 10.98 -11.98
N PRO A 16 -18.83 11.30 -10.73
CA PRO A 16 -19.62 12.49 -10.42
C PRO A 16 -18.83 13.78 -10.67
N SER A 17 -19.52 14.89 -10.92
CA SER A 17 -18.91 16.20 -11.15
C SER A 17 -19.46 17.24 -10.16
N PRO A 18 -18.64 17.79 -9.28
CA PRO A 18 -17.32 17.29 -8.86
C PRO A 18 -17.42 16.05 -7.97
N GLY A 19 -16.38 15.23 -7.97
CA GLY A 19 -16.24 14.12 -7.03
C GLY A 19 -15.48 14.53 -5.78
N SER A 20 -15.89 14.03 -4.62
CA SER A 20 -15.18 14.21 -3.36
C SER A 20 -15.27 12.94 -2.54
N TYR A 21 -14.12 12.45 -2.10
CA TYR A 21 -14.00 11.19 -1.37
C TYR A 21 -13.14 11.39 -0.14
N SER A 22 -13.51 10.74 0.95
CA SER A 22 -12.78 10.78 2.20
C SER A 22 -12.59 9.38 2.75
N ARG A 23 -11.44 9.13 3.33
CA ARG A 23 -11.17 7.91 4.11
C ARG A 23 -10.28 8.21 5.30
N THR A 24 -10.45 7.38 6.33
CA THR A 24 -9.56 7.32 7.49
C THR A 24 -8.91 5.95 7.50
N HIS A 25 -7.58 5.91 7.60
CA HIS A 25 -6.83 4.65 7.57
C HIS A 25 -5.49 4.80 8.31
N ALA A 26 -4.90 3.67 8.69
CA ALA A 26 -3.51 3.64 9.14
C ALA A 26 -2.56 3.94 7.97
N MET A 27 -1.32 4.34 8.27
CA MET A 27 -0.33 4.63 7.24
C MET A 27 0.02 3.36 6.45
N ASP A 28 -0.25 3.38 5.14
CA ASP A 28 0.06 2.30 4.20
C ASP A 28 1.35 2.60 3.42
N ASN A 29 1.96 1.54 2.89
CA ASN A 29 3.10 1.66 1.97
C ASN A 29 2.64 2.21 0.62
N LEU A 30 3.49 3.03 -0.01
CA LEU A 30 3.26 3.55 -1.34
C LEU A 30 3.78 2.58 -2.43
N PRO A 31 3.12 2.43 -3.58
CA PRO A 31 1.81 3.01 -3.90
C PRO A 31 0.67 2.25 -3.19
N PHE A 32 -0.38 2.93 -2.80
CA PHE A 32 -1.54 2.24 -2.23
C PHE A 32 -2.84 2.63 -2.93
N VAL A 33 -3.74 1.64 -3.05
CA VAL A 33 -5.06 1.83 -3.63
C VAL A 33 -5.93 2.63 -2.66
N TYR A 34 -6.45 3.76 -3.13
CA TYR A 34 -7.39 4.57 -2.37
C TYR A 34 -8.81 4.03 -2.60
N ASN A 35 -9.33 3.30 -1.63
CA ASN A 35 -10.69 2.78 -1.71
C ASN A 35 -11.69 3.91 -1.41
N THR A 36 -12.46 4.34 -2.43
CA THR A 36 -13.45 5.40 -2.31
C THR A 36 -14.78 4.93 -1.71
N GLY A 37 -14.93 3.62 -1.48
CA GLY A 37 -16.19 3.03 -1.01
C GLY A 37 -17.24 2.84 -2.08
N ASN A 38 -17.17 3.60 -3.18
CA ASN A 38 -18.05 3.51 -4.33
C ASN A 38 -17.23 3.48 -5.61
N ASN A 39 -17.74 2.83 -6.65
CA ASN A 39 -17.09 2.85 -7.95
C ASN A 39 -17.13 4.26 -8.56
N ILE A 40 -15.97 4.74 -8.98
CA ILE A 40 -15.88 5.90 -9.85
C ILE A 40 -15.94 5.37 -11.26
N GLY A 41 -17.05 5.58 -11.93
CA GLY A 41 -17.25 4.92 -13.21
C GLY A 41 -18.25 5.60 -14.11
N TYR A 42 -18.39 5.00 -15.27
CA TYR A 42 -19.40 5.28 -16.27
C TYR A 42 -19.93 3.96 -16.81
N GLN A 43 -21.22 3.88 -17.03
CA GLN A 43 -21.84 2.75 -17.73
C GLN A 43 -23.02 3.21 -18.55
N ASN A 44 -23.21 2.60 -19.72
CA ASN A 44 -24.34 2.82 -20.59
C ASN A 44 -24.62 1.53 -21.36
N ALA A 45 -25.84 1.03 -21.28
CA ALA A 45 -26.27 -0.20 -21.95
C ALA A 45 -26.56 0.02 -23.43
N ASN A 46 -26.75 1.27 -23.88
CA ASN A 46 -27.29 1.62 -25.17
C ASN A 46 -26.34 2.53 -25.94
N VAL A 47 -25.20 2.00 -26.34
CA VAL A 47 -24.18 2.75 -27.12
C VAL A 47 -24.20 2.35 -28.58
N TRP A 48 -24.37 1.05 -28.87
CA TRP A 48 -24.48 0.51 -30.23
C TRP A 48 -25.71 -0.37 -30.35
N ARG A 49 -26.38 -0.28 -31.50
CA ARG A 49 -27.42 -1.22 -31.88
C ARG A 49 -26.83 -2.26 -32.82
N ILE A 50 -26.98 -3.52 -32.49
CA ILE A 50 -26.42 -4.64 -33.24
C ILE A 50 -27.57 -5.39 -33.93
N SER A 51 -27.41 -5.60 -35.23
CA SER A 51 -28.35 -6.40 -36.00
C SER A 51 -28.31 -7.86 -35.59
N LYS A 52 -29.43 -8.54 -35.74
CA LYS A 52 -29.55 -9.97 -35.47
C LYS A 52 -28.47 -10.80 -36.21
N GLY A 53 -27.93 -11.78 -35.53
CA GLY A 53 -26.93 -12.70 -36.06
C GLY A 53 -25.49 -12.18 -36.15
N PHE A 54 -25.24 -10.97 -35.67
CA PHE A 54 -23.85 -10.42 -35.68
C PHE A 54 -23.14 -10.60 -34.35
N CYS A 55 -21.85 -10.83 -34.44
CA CYS A 55 -20.95 -10.90 -33.30
C CYS A 55 -20.01 -9.70 -33.27
N VAL A 56 -19.74 -9.18 -32.09
CA VAL A 56 -18.90 -8.00 -31.88
C VAL A 56 -17.95 -8.20 -30.70
N GLY A 57 -16.91 -7.39 -30.69
CA GLY A 57 -16.00 -7.24 -29.57
C GLY A 57 -15.74 -5.77 -29.27
N LEU A 58 -15.19 -5.49 -28.10
CA LEU A 58 -14.75 -4.15 -27.72
C LEU A 58 -13.24 -4.11 -27.55
N ASP A 59 -12.63 -3.05 -28.05
CA ASP A 59 -11.24 -2.69 -27.79
C ASP A 59 -11.20 -1.42 -26.95
N GLY A 60 -10.26 -1.35 -26.05
CA GLY A 60 -10.00 -0.19 -25.21
C GLY A 60 -8.57 0.31 -25.34
N LYS A 61 -8.39 1.59 -25.08
CA LYS A 61 -7.09 2.25 -25.09
C LYS A 61 -7.05 3.32 -24.03
N VAL A 62 -5.95 3.35 -23.26
CA VAL A 62 -5.69 4.39 -22.27
C VAL A 62 -4.60 5.31 -22.80
N ASP A 63 -4.82 6.63 -22.72
CA ASP A 63 -3.91 7.65 -23.23
C ASP A 63 -3.03 8.27 -22.14
N LEU A 64 -3.25 7.93 -20.86
CA LEU A 64 -2.44 8.40 -19.74
C LEU A 64 -1.11 7.65 -19.67
N PRO A 65 -0.03 8.32 -19.22
CA PRO A 65 1.26 7.65 -19.08
C PRO A 65 1.24 6.55 -18.03
N VAL A 66 1.90 5.44 -18.31
CA VAL A 66 2.12 4.37 -17.33
C VAL A 66 3.26 4.79 -16.39
N VAL A 67 3.00 4.80 -15.10
CA VAL A 67 3.95 5.23 -14.06
C VAL A 67 4.35 4.12 -13.09
N GLY A 68 3.75 2.95 -13.22
CA GLY A 68 4.03 1.80 -12.38
C GLY A 68 3.09 0.65 -12.68
N SER A 69 3.13 -0.37 -11.84
CA SER A 69 2.22 -1.51 -11.93
C SER A 69 1.83 -2.00 -10.53
N LEU A 70 0.68 -2.63 -10.46
CA LEU A 70 0.15 -3.22 -9.24
C LEU A 70 -0.63 -4.48 -9.61
N ASP A 71 -0.22 -5.64 -9.07
CA ASP A 71 -0.85 -6.93 -9.36
C ASP A 71 -1.02 -7.22 -10.87
N GLY A 72 -0.01 -6.88 -11.67
CA GLY A 72 0.02 -7.15 -13.10
C GLY A 72 -0.74 -6.15 -13.97
N GLN A 73 -1.41 -5.16 -13.41
CA GLN A 73 -2.06 -4.09 -14.14
C GLN A 73 -1.27 -2.78 -14.07
N SER A 74 -1.39 -1.94 -15.09
CA SER A 74 -0.69 -0.66 -15.14
C SER A 74 -1.30 0.35 -14.19
N ILE A 75 -0.46 1.13 -13.51
CA ILE A 75 -0.86 2.36 -12.84
C ILE A 75 -0.66 3.50 -13.83
N TYR A 76 -1.72 4.23 -14.14
CA TYR A 76 -1.69 5.38 -15.03
C TYR A 76 -1.55 6.68 -14.23
N GLY A 77 -0.64 7.55 -14.62
CA GLY A 77 -0.38 8.80 -13.93
C GLY A 77 -1.39 9.88 -14.27
N LEU A 78 -1.93 10.53 -13.24
CA LEU A 78 -2.75 11.75 -13.36
C LEU A 78 -1.95 12.98 -12.93
N THR A 79 -1.34 12.90 -11.76
CA THR A 79 -0.47 13.91 -11.19
C THR A 79 0.77 13.20 -10.63
N GLU A 80 1.72 13.95 -10.10
CA GLU A 80 2.87 13.35 -9.41
C GLU A 80 2.45 12.50 -8.20
N GLU A 81 1.32 12.85 -7.58
CA GLU A 81 0.86 12.22 -6.33
C GLU A 81 -0.21 11.15 -6.54
N VAL A 82 -0.98 11.23 -7.63
CA VAL A 82 -2.15 10.38 -7.87
C VAL A 82 -2.07 9.68 -9.21
N GLY A 83 -2.26 8.38 -9.19
CA GLY A 83 -2.47 7.54 -10.37
C GLY A 83 -3.84 6.87 -10.37
N LEU A 84 -4.10 6.10 -11.40
CA LEU A 84 -5.32 5.32 -11.58
C LEU A 84 -5.02 3.89 -11.97
N LEU A 85 -5.82 2.97 -11.44
CA LEU A 85 -6.11 1.69 -12.06
C LEU A 85 -7.37 1.87 -12.91
N ILE A 86 -7.36 1.38 -14.15
CA ILE A 86 -8.46 1.54 -15.08
C ILE A 86 -8.94 0.16 -15.56
N TRP A 87 -10.23 -0.06 -15.46
CA TRP A 87 -10.91 -1.23 -15.97
C TRP A 87 -11.93 -0.80 -17.02
N MET A 88 -11.98 -1.50 -18.16
CA MET A 88 -12.95 -1.26 -19.22
C MET A 88 -13.71 -2.54 -19.52
N GLY A 89 -14.97 -2.41 -19.85
CA GLY A 89 -15.82 -3.56 -20.10
C GLY A 89 -17.13 -3.23 -20.78
N ASP A 90 -17.98 -4.23 -20.77
CA ASP A 90 -19.37 -4.09 -21.19
C ASP A 90 -20.25 -3.48 -20.10
N THR A 91 -21.53 -3.49 -20.30
CA THR A 91 -22.52 -2.99 -19.34
C THR A 91 -22.40 -3.70 -17.98
N ASN A 92 -22.68 -2.98 -16.92
CA ASN A 92 -22.74 -3.48 -15.55
C ASN A 92 -21.41 -4.04 -14.99
N TYR A 93 -20.28 -3.68 -15.59
CA TYR A 93 -18.94 -4.14 -15.13
C TYR A 93 -18.80 -5.67 -15.12
N SER A 94 -19.50 -6.38 -16.02
CA SER A 94 -19.55 -7.85 -16.00
C SER A 94 -18.46 -8.52 -16.84
N ARG A 95 -18.22 -8.05 -18.06
CA ARG A 95 -17.14 -8.53 -18.93
C ARG A 95 -16.18 -7.41 -19.22
N GLY A 96 -14.92 -7.69 -19.09
CA GLY A 96 -13.90 -6.70 -19.38
C GLY A 96 -12.55 -7.08 -18.86
N THR A 97 -11.66 -6.12 -18.82
CA THR A 97 -10.27 -6.31 -18.41
C THR A 97 -9.71 -5.08 -17.70
N ALA A 98 -8.80 -5.33 -16.76
CA ALA A 98 -7.93 -4.29 -16.25
C ALA A 98 -6.96 -3.87 -17.36
N MET A 99 -6.89 -2.58 -17.63
CA MET A 99 -6.09 -2.04 -18.73
C MET A 99 -4.60 -2.07 -18.40
N SER A 100 -3.79 -2.36 -19.41
CA SER A 100 -2.34 -2.32 -19.32
C SER A 100 -1.73 -1.69 -20.57
N GLY A 101 -0.71 -0.81 -20.40
CA GLY A 101 -0.08 -0.12 -21.51
C GLY A 101 -0.95 0.95 -22.17
N ASN A 102 -0.52 1.40 -23.36
CA ASN A 102 -1.10 2.54 -24.09
C ASN A 102 -1.57 2.20 -25.50
N SER A 103 -1.63 0.93 -25.85
CA SER A 103 -2.13 0.47 -27.15
C SER A 103 -3.58 0.03 -27.05
N TRP A 104 -4.23 -0.07 -28.21
CA TRP A 104 -5.52 -0.74 -28.27
C TRP A 104 -5.39 -2.18 -27.81
N GLU A 105 -6.20 -2.58 -26.87
CA GLU A 105 -6.23 -3.95 -26.35
C GLU A 105 -7.65 -4.50 -26.36
N ASN A 106 -7.77 -5.81 -26.41
CA ASN A 106 -9.06 -6.49 -26.37
C ASN A 106 -9.67 -6.37 -24.99
N VAL A 107 -10.83 -5.71 -24.89
CA VAL A 107 -11.62 -5.62 -23.66
C VAL A 107 -12.42 -6.89 -23.47
N PHE A 108 -13.18 -7.26 -24.49
CA PHE A 108 -13.76 -8.58 -24.67
C PHE A 108 -14.09 -8.84 -26.14
N SER A 109 -14.28 -10.11 -26.50
CA SER A 109 -14.69 -10.54 -27.83
C SER A 109 -15.73 -11.64 -27.76
N GLY A 110 -16.42 -11.87 -28.88
CA GLY A 110 -17.35 -13.00 -29.02
C GLY A 110 -18.73 -12.77 -28.42
N TRP A 111 -19.18 -11.54 -28.22
CA TRP A 111 -20.57 -11.26 -27.89
C TRP A 111 -21.40 -11.30 -29.16
N CYS A 112 -22.42 -12.17 -29.19
CA CYS A 112 -23.24 -12.37 -30.39
C CYS A 112 -24.71 -12.10 -30.10
N VAL A 113 -25.37 -11.44 -31.06
CA VAL A 113 -26.81 -11.25 -31.05
C VAL A 113 -27.47 -12.48 -31.66
N GLY A 114 -28.54 -12.94 -31.05
CA GLY A 114 -29.31 -14.06 -31.56
C GLY A 114 -29.92 -13.83 -32.95
N ALA A 115 -30.35 -14.91 -33.59
CA ALA A 115 -30.84 -14.89 -34.99
C ALA A 115 -32.19 -14.16 -35.17
N ASN A 116 -32.92 -13.92 -34.10
CA ASN A 116 -34.32 -13.48 -34.20
C ASN A 116 -34.53 -11.97 -33.98
N THR A 117 -33.74 -11.33 -33.15
CA THR A 117 -33.93 -9.90 -32.81
C THR A 117 -32.61 -9.17 -32.73
N ALA A 118 -32.63 -7.91 -33.14
CA ALA A 118 -31.52 -6.99 -32.85
C ALA A 118 -31.43 -6.71 -31.35
N SER A 119 -30.28 -6.29 -30.90
CA SER A 119 -30.04 -5.93 -29.48
C SER A 119 -29.11 -4.72 -29.39
N THR A 120 -29.00 -4.17 -28.20
CA THR A 120 -28.05 -3.10 -27.90
C THR A 120 -26.84 -3.65 -27.16
N GLN A 121 -25.69 -3.05 -27.39
CA GLN A 121 -24.46 -3.29 -26.67
C GLN A 121 -24.01 -1.99 -26.02
N GLY A 122 -23.63 -2.10 -24.78
CA GLY A 122 -23.09 -0.99 -24.01
C GLY A 122 -21.64 -1.16 -23.64
N LEU A 123 -21.19 -0.28 -22.79
CA LEU A 123 -19.84 -0.29 -22.24
C LEU A 123 -19.82 0.26 -20.82
N SER A 124 -18.73 0.00 -20.14
CA SER A 124 -18.44 0.56 -18.82
C SER A 124 -16.98 0.88 -18.68
N VAL A 125 -16.70 1.88 -17.87
CA VAL A 125 -15.35 2.26 -17.44
C VAL A 125 -15.38 2.41 -15.92
N ARG A 126 -14.41 1.84 -15.24
CA ARG A 126 -14.24 1.99 -13.79
C ARG A 126 -12.80 2.38 -13.50
N VAL A 127 -12.64 3.37 -12.65
CA VAL A 127 -11.31 3.83 -12.22
C VAL A 127 -11.18 3.73 -10.72
N THR A 128 -9.98 3.43 -10.27
CA THR A 128 -9.63 3.38 -8.84
C THR A 128 -8.39 4.23 -8.63
N PRO A 129 -8.46 5.27 -7.77
CA PRO A 129 -7.31 6.09 -7.48
C PRO A 129 -6.23 5.30 -6.74
N VAL A 130 -4.98 5.66 -7.01
CA VAL A 130 -3.79 5.13 -6.34
C VAL A 130 -2.96 6.32 -5.86
N ILE A 131 -2.59 6.32 -4.59
CA ILE A 131 -1.68 7.32 -4.05
C ILE A 131 -0.25 6.89 -4.34
N LEU A 132 0.47 7.71 -5.09
CA LEU A 132 1.86 7.48 -5.50
C LEU A 132 2.85 8.17 -4.58
N LYS A 133 2.48 9.34 -4.07
CA LYS A 133 3.29 10.18 -3.20
C LYS A 133 2.40 10.93 -2.23
N ARG A 134 2.76 10.91 -0.94
CA ARG A 134 2.03 11.69 0.07
C ARG A 134 2.42 13.16 0.03
N ASN A 135 1.45 14.01 0.36
CA ASN A 135 1.71 15.42 0.64
C ASN A 135 1.37 15.74 2.11
N SER A 136 1.82 16.90 2.57
CA SER A 136 1.62 17.32 3.97
C SER A 136 0.18 17.66 4.32
N SER A 137 -0.65 18.00 3.33
CA SER A 137 -2.07 18.36 3.54
C SER A 137 -2.98 17.14 3.61
N ALA A 138 -2.52 15.96 3.18
CA ALA A 138 -3.31 14.73 3.02
C ALA A 138 -4.56 14.95 2.15
N ARG A 139 -4.50 15.91 1.24
CA ARG A 139 -5.54 16.26 0.29
C ARG A 139 -4.98 16.26 -1.12
N TYR A 140 -5.65 15.53 -2.02
CA TYR A 140 -5.22 15.34 -3.39
C TYR A 140 -6.32 15.80 -4.33
N SER A 141 -6.01 16.73 -5.22
CA SER A 141 -6.96 17.27 -6.18
C SER A 141 -6.54 16.91 -7.61
N VAL A 142 -7.48 16.40 -8.38
CA VAL A 142 -7.28 16.01 -9.76
C VAL A 142 -8.22 16.84 -10.64
N GLN A 143 -7.66 17.43 -11.69
CA GLN A 143 -8.41 18.20 -12.67
C GLN A 143 -9.06 17.26 -13.70
N LYS A 144 -10.05 17.79 -14.44
CA LYS A 144 -10.66 17.06 -15.55
C LYS A 144 -9.58 16.62 -16.54
N THR A 145 -9.55 15.32 -16.85
CA THR A 145 -8.49 14.71 -17.65
C THR A 145 -9.07 13.70 -18.63
N SER A 146 -8.67 13.77 -19.89
CA SER A 146 -8.97 12.73 -20.88
C SER A 146 -8.20 11.47 -20.53
N ILE A 147 -8.87 10.33 -20.47
CA ILE A 147 -8.27 9.08 -20.01
C ILE A 147 -8.12 8.02 -21.09
N GLY A 148 -9.01 7.99 -22.07
CA GLY A 148 -8.90 6.98 -23.14
C GLY A 148 -10.19 6.77 -23.89
N SER A 149 -10.29 5.65 -24.59
CA SER A 149 -11.36 5.39 -25.54
C SER A 149 -11.73 3.91 -25.58
N ILE A 150 -12.97 3.65 -25.98
CA ILE A 150 -13.48 2.32 -26.33
C ILE A 150 -14.03 2.38 -27.75
N ARG A 151 -13.79 1.36 -28.54
CA ARG A 151 -14.35 1.17 -29.87
C ARG A 151 -14.90 -0.23 -30.03
N MET A 152 -15.93 -0.35 -30.87
CA MET A 152 -16.48 -1.65 -31.25
C MET A 152 -15.85 -2.12 -32.56
N ARG A 153 -15.59 -3.41 -32.65
CA ARG A 153 -15.14 -4.07 -33.87
C ARG A 153 -15.99 -5.31 -34.17
N PRO A 154 -16.18 -5.67 -35.43
CA PRO A 154 -16.76 -6.94 -35.80
C PRO A 154 -15.91 -8.11 -35.31
N TYR A 155 -16.55 -9.19 -34.93
CA TYR A 155 -15.88 -10.39 -34.46
C TYR A 155 -16.21 -11.57 -35.41
N ASN A 156 -15.33 -12.58 -35.52
CA ASN A 156 -15.49 -13.77 -36.34
C ASN A 156 -15.49 -13.57 -37.87
N GLY A 157 -14.65 -12.69 -38.36
CA GLY A 157 -14.45 -12.59 -39.80
C GLY A 157 -15.72 -12.34 -40.59
N SER A 158 -16.82 -12.03 -39.94
CA SER A 158 -17.96 -11.50 -40.66
C SER A 158 -17.50 -10.20 -41.30
N SER A 159 -17.71 -10.06 -42.59
CA SER A 159 -17.38 -8.86 -43.37
C SER A 159 -18.24 -7.64 -42.95
N ALA A 160 -18.67 -7.60 -41.73
CA ALA A 160 -19.61 -6.58 -41.22
C ALA A 160 -18.94 -5.22 -41.01
N GLY A 161 -17.87 -4.95 -41.70
CA GLY A 161 -17.35 -3.61 -41.83
C GLY A 161 -16.21 -3.24 -40.89
N SER A 162 -15.81 -2.00 -41.05
CA SER A 162 -14.74 -1.34 -40.29
C SER A 162 -15.10 -1.13 -38.81
N VAL A 163 -14.08 -0.83 -38.00
CA VAL A 163 -14.27 -0.37 -36.63
C VAL A 163 -15.37 0.66 -36.53
N GLN A 164 -16.30 0.42 -35.60
CA GLN A 164 -17.39 1.34 -35.33
C GLN A 164 -16.97 2.45 -34.39
N THR A 165 -17.67 3.54 -34.42
CA THR A 165 -17.40 4.79 -33.73
C THR A 165 -16.65 4.64 -32.39
N THR A 166 -15.58 5.40 -32.25
CA THR A 166 -14.79 5.48 -31.02
C THR A 166 -15.49 6.38 -30.00
N VAL A 167 -15.62 5.89 -28.79
CA VAL A 167 -16.18 6.60 -27.65
C VAL A 167 -15.05 7.04 -26.74
N ASN A 168 -14.98 8.33 -26.45
CA ASN A 168 -13.92 8.92 -25.62
C ASN A 168 -14.43 9.19 -24.21
N PHE A 169 -13.52 9.07 -23.26
CA PHE A 169 -13.81 9.26 -21.83
C PHE A 169 -12.90 10.30 -21.22
N SER A 170 -13.50 11.19 -20.44
CA SER A 170 -12.81 12.13 -19.57
C SER A 170 -13.19 11.85 -18.13
N LEU A 171 -12.21 11.87 -17.25
CA LEU A 171 -12.43 11.76 -15.82
C LEU A 171 -12.88 13.13 -15.29
N ASN A 172 -14.01 13.17 -14.58
CA ASN A 172 -14.43 14.38 -13.90
C ASN A 172 -13.47 14.75 -12.78
N PRO A 173 -13.30 16.05 -12.47
CA PRO A 173 -12.45 16.48 -11.36
C PRO A 173 -12.87 15.81 -10.07
N PHE A 174 -11.90 15.43 -9.24
CA PHE A 174 -12.19 14.90 -7.92
C PHE A 174 -11.14 15.31 -6.90
N THR A 175 -11.52 15.22 -5.64
CA THR A 175 -10.66 15.45 -4.50
C THR A 175 -10.67 14.21 -3.61
N LEU A 176 -9.49 13.80 -3.18
CA LEU A 176 -9.32 12.77 -2.16
C LEU A 176 -8.88 13.44 -0.87
N ASN A 177 -9.63 13.23 0.21
CA ASN A 177 -9.26 13.66 1.56
C ASN A 177 -8.84 12.41 2.33
N ASP A 178 -7.62 12.42 2.81
CA ASP A 178 -7.00 11.25 3.43
C ASP A 178 -6.63 11.57 4.89
N THR A 179 -7.32 10.96 5.84
CA THR A 179 -7.01 11.08 7.24
C THR A 179 -6.22 9.86 7.69
N VAL A 180 -4.93 10.05 7.97
CA VAL A 180 -4.07 8.99 8.46
C VAL A 180 -4.14 8.96 9.98
N THR A 181 -4.57 7.83 10.52
CA THR A 181 -4.54 7.59 11.96
C THR A 181 -3.11 7.30 12.41
N SER A 182 -2.73 7.82 13.56
CA SER A 182 -1.37 7.72 14.07
C SER A 182 -1.31 7.70 15.59
N CYS A 183 -0.10 7.60 16.10
CA CYS A 183 0.21 7.69 17.51
C CYS A 183 1.26 8.78 17.74
N ARG A 184 1.29 9.29 18.97
CA ARG A 184 2.39 10.13 19.45
C ARG A 184 3.10 9.44 20.60
N LEU A 185 4.41 9.59 20.68
CA LEU A 185 5.20 9.07 21.78
C LEU A 185 5.04 9.98 23.00
N LEU A 186 4.62 9.41 24.14
CA LEU A 186 4.46 10.13 25.41
C LEU A 186 5.75 10.17 26.22
N THR A 187 6.58 9.12 26.10
CA THR A 187 7.93 9.09 26.70
C THR A 187 8.89 9.93 25.86
N PRO A 188 9.98 10.46 26.42
CA PRO A 188 10.98 11.19 25.64
C PRO A 188 11.50 10.35 24.48
N SER A 189 11.80 11.00 23.35
CA SER A 189 12.38 10.35 22.16
C SER A 189 13.80 9.81 22.41
N ALA A 190 14.52 10.39 23.37
CA ALA A 190 15.79 9.90 23.85
C ALA A 190 15.64 9.40 25.28
N VAL A 191 15.88 8.11 25.50
CA VAL A 191 15.77 7.45 26.81
C VAL A 191 17.13 6.92 27.20
N ASN A 192 17.62 7.32 28.37
CA ASN A 192 18.82 6.78 28.97
C ASN A 192 18.47 5.67 29.97
N VAL A 193 18.96 4.48 29.73
CA VAL A 193 18.82 3.36 30.65
C VAL A 193 20.13 3.15 31.37
N SER A 194 20.13 3.39 32.68
CA SER A 194 21.32 3.10 33.51
C SER A 194 21.42 1.60 33.72
N LEU A 195 22.57 1.05 33.35
CA LEU A 195 22.85 -0.37 33.50
C LEU A 195 23.51 -0.64 34.84
N ALA A 196 23.02 -1.65 35.56
CA ALA A 196 23.59 -2.06 36.86
C ALA A 196 24.99 -2.59 36.68
N ALA A 197 25.87 -2.28 37.64
CA ALA A 197 27.18 -2.90 37.72
C ALA A 197 27.03 -4.35 38.20
N ILE A 198 27.67 -5.28 37.46
CA ILE A 198 27.72 -6.70 37.83
C ILE A 198 29.14 -7.21 37.77
N SER A 199 29.40 -8.36 38.40
CA SER A 199 30.68 -9.06 38.26
C SER A 199 30.63 -10.10 37.13
N ALA A 200 31.76 -10.39 36.50
CA ALA A 200 31.85 -11.42 35.47
C ALA A 200 31.42 -12.81 35.99
N GLY A 201 31.54 -13.06 37.28
CA GLY A 201 31.11 -14.30 37.94
C GLY A 201 29.60 -14.53 37.91
N GLN A 202 28.78 -13.49 37.60
CA GLN A 202 27.33 -13.61 37.40
C GLN A 202 26.95 -14.11 36.02
N LEU A 203 27.92 -14.18 35.10
CA LEU A 203 27.79 -14.67 33.73
C LEU A 203 28.82 -15.77 33.45
N PRO A 204 28.81 -16.91 34.18
CA PRO A 204 29.89 -17.88 34.13
C PRO A 204 29.97 -18.66 32.80
N SER A 205 28.89 -18.81 32.09
CA SER A 205 28.81 -19.63 30.87
C SER A 205 28.28 -18.87 29.68
N SER A 206 28.69 -19.26 28.49
CA SER A 206 28.14 -18.70 27.23
C SER A 206 26.63 -18.76 27.22
N GLY A 207 25.99 -17.65 26.89
CA GLY A 207 24.56 -17.50 26.87
C GLY A 207 23.90 -17.14 28.20
N ASP A 208 24.63 -17.12 29.30
CA ASP A 208 24.13 -16.65 30.59
C ASP A 208 23.73 -15.17 30.51
N GLU A 209 22.64 -14.83 31.20
CA GLU A 209 22.07 -13.48 31.19
C GLU A 209 21.79 -12.97 32.59
N VAL A 210 21.90 -11.65 32.76
CA VAL A 210 21.50 -10.94 33.97
C VAL A 210 20.81 -9.64 33.58
N VAL A 211 19.68 -9.34 34.21
CA VAL A 211 18.99 -8.06 33.99
C VAL A 211 19.89 -6.91 34.38
N ALA A 212 20.11 -6.00 33.43
CA ALA A 212 20.96 -4.84 33.59
C ALA A 212 20.17 -3.55 33.82
N GLY A 213 18.99 -3.43 33.22
CA GLY A 213 18.14 -2.26 33.35
C GLY A 213 16.78 -2.45 32.69
N THR A 214 15.87 -1.53 32.98
CA THR A 214 14.51 -1.54 32.43
C THR A 214 14.10 -0.14 32.02
N THR A 215 13.21 -0.07 31.04
CA THR A 215 12.54 1.16 30.66
C THR A 215 11.14 0.84 30.11
N SER A 216 10.33 1.86 29.91
CA SER A 216 9.01 1.72 29.28
C SER A 216 8.84 2.73 28.18
N LEU A 217 8.16 2.32 27.11
CA LEU A 217 7.68 3.20 26.06
C LEU A 217 6.17 3.32 26.19
N LYS A 218 5.67 4.55 26.14
CA LYS A 218 4.22 4.86 26.22
C LYS A 218 3.84 5.72 25.04
N LEU A 219 2.72 5.36 24.41
CA LEU A 219 2.17 6.08 23.28
C LEU A 219 0.73 6.51 23.57
N GLN A 220 0.28 7.53 22.87
CA GLN A 220 -1.13 7.91 22.78
C GLN A 220 -1.54 7.76 21.34
N CYS A 221 -2.53 6.89 21.07
CA CYS A 221 -2.94 6.52 19.73
C CYS A 221 -4.38 6.92 19.45
N ASP A 222 -4.67 7.20 18.18
CA ASP A 222 -6.04 7.22 17.70
C ASP A 222 -6.66 5.83 17.81
N ALA A 223 -7.98 5.76 17.90
CA ALA A 223 -8.69 4.48 18.01
C ALA A 223 -8.45 3.60 16.78
N GLY A 224 -8.25 2.32 17.00
CA GLY A 224 -8.07 1.34 15.93
C GLY A 224 -6.66 1.21 15.36
N VAL A 225 -5.70 1.99 15.85
CA VAL A 225 -4.31 1.93 15.36
C VAL A 225 -3.58 0.76 15.99
N THR A 226 -3.10 -0.16 15.17
CA THR A 226 -2.13 -1.18 15.58
C THR A 226 -0.73 -0.61 15.49
N VAL A 227 0.04 -0.70 16.56
CA VAL A 227 1.42 -0.21 16.61
C VAL A 227 2.38 -1.37 16.48
N TRP A 228 3.30 -1.23 15.53
CA TRP A 228 4.45 -2.10 15.35
C TRP A 228 5.72 -1.30 15.58
N ALA A 229 6.75 -1.96 16.03
CA ALA A 229 8.04 -1.32 16.31
C ALA A 229 9.19 -2.17 15.77
N THR A 230 10.28 -1.51 15.43
CA THR A 230 11.55 -2.13 15.07
C THR A 230 12.66 -1.49 15.87
N LEU A 231 13.50 -2.31 16.49
CA LEU A 231 14.75 -1.88 17.09
C LEU A 231 15.85 -1.95 16.05
N THR A 232 16.64 -0.90 15.94
CA THR A 232 17.83 -0.88 15.08
C THR A 232 19.08 -0.72 15.94
N ASP A 233 20.09 -1.53 15.68
CA ASP A 233 21.42 -1.37 16.28
C ASP A 233 22.09 -0.14 15.67
N ALA A 234 22.20 0.94 16.44
CA ALA A 234 22.75 2.19 15.93
C ALA A 234 24.25 2.11 15.62
N THR A 235 24.97 1.24 16.28
CA THR A 235 26.42 1.03 16.05
C THR A 235 26.68 0.16 14.83
N THR A 236 25.83 -0.86 14.62
CA THR A 236 25.90 -1.77 13.46
C THR A 236 24.52 -1.88 12.82
N PRO A 237 24.09 -0.92 11.97
CA PRO A 237 22.75 -0.90 11.40
C PRO A 237 22.36 -2.15 10.58
N SER A 238 23.33 -2.91 10.12
CA SER A 238 23.12 -4.18 9.40
C SER A 238 22.91 -5.38 10.32
N ASN A 239 23.04 -5.21 11.65
CA ASN A 239 22.82 -6.28 12.62
C ASN A 239 21.37 -6.76 12.59
N ARG A 240 21.17 -8.06 12.42
CA ARG A 240 19.85 -8.74 12.40
C ARG A 240 19.78 -9.80 13.51
N SER A 241 20.77 -9.87 14.37
CA SER A 241 20.79 -10.75 15.53
C SER A 241 20.03 -10.16 16.71
N ASP A 242 20.00 -10.86 17.80
CA ASP A 242 19.42 -10.43 19.08
C ASP A 242 20.45 -9.83 20.05
N ILE A 243 21.70 -9.68 19.64
CA ILE A 243 22.77 -9.10 20.47
C ILE A 243 23.14 -7.73 19.93
N LEU A 244 22.93 -6.70 20.74
CA LEU A 244 23.28 -5.33 20.42
C LEU A 244 24.81 -5.15 20.46
N THR A 245 25.37 -4.55 19.43
CA THR A 245 26.77 -4.18 19.36
C THR A 245 27.10 -3.12 20.43
N LEU A 246 28.11 -3.33 21.19
CA LEU A 246 28.64 -2.32 22.13
C LEU A 246 29.27 -1.16 21.34
N THR A 247 29.07 0.06 21.81
CA THR A 247 29.71 1.24 21.21
C THR A 247 31.22 1.24 21.41
N GLY A 248 31.95 2.00 20.61
CA GLY A 248 33.39 2.15 20.72
C GLY A 248 33.88 2.76 22.04
N ALA A 249 32.98 3.40 22.81
CA ALA A 249 33.25 3.88 24.15
C ALA A 249 33.27 2.78 25.21
N SER A 250 32.82 1.58 24.89
CA SER A 250 32.81 0.43 25.78
C SER A 250 34.22 -0.15 25.91
N THR A 251 34.57 -0.56 27.13
CA THR A 251 35.87 -1.19 27.40
C THR A 251 35.77 -2.68 27.73
N ALA A 252 34.59 -3.16 28.13
CA ALA A 252 34.32 -4.58 28.32
C ALA A 252 34.32 -5.35 27.00
N THR A 253 34.73 -6.62 27.04
CA THR A 253 34.68 -7.55 25.92
C THR A 253 34.09 -8.88 26.37
N GLY A 254 33.55 -9.69 25.41
CA GLY A 254 32.94 -10.98 25.71
C GLY A 254 31.54 -10.87 26.33
N VAL A 255 30.98 -9.66 26.39
CA VAL A 255 29.64 -9.38 26.88
C VAL A 255 28.89 -8.59 25.83
N GLY A 256 27.59 -8.86 25.70
CA GLY A 256 26.66 -8.12 24.84
C GLY A 256 25.41 -7.72 25.60
N LEU A 257 24.50 -7.05 24.90
CA LEU A 257 23.22 -6.65 25.43
C LEU A 257 22.09 -7.29 24.61
N ARG A 258 21.09 -7.82 25.29
CA ARG A 258 19.84 -8.29 24.71
C ARG A 258 18.68 -7.47 25.26
N ILE A 259 17.66 -7.28 24.44
CA ILE A 259 16.46 -6.53 24.80
C ILE A 259 15.24 -7.45 24.70
N TYR A 260 14.48 -7.49 25.78
CA TYR A 260 13.24 -8.27 25.88
C TYR A 260 12.06 -7.34 26.08
N LYS A 261 10.91 -7.68 25.52
CA LYS A 261 9.67 -6.96 25.77
C LYS A 261 8.77 -7.69 26.76
N ASN A 262 8.19 -6.97 27.69
CA ASN A 262 7.24 -7.48 28.67
C ASN A 262 7.75 -8.74 29.38
N THR A 263 7.00 -9.82 29.34
CA THR A 263 7.34 -11.12 29.95
C THR A 263 7.87 -12.13 28.95
N ASP A 264 8.18 -11.72 27.72
CA ASP A 264 8.63 -12.63 26.67
C ASP A 264 9.95 -13.32 27.06
N SER A 265 10.07 -14.58 26.73
CA SER A 265 11.29 -15.38 26.92
C SER A 265 12.25 -15.31 25.73
N THR A 266 11.79 -14.78 24.60
CA THR A 266 12.60 -14.63 23.39
C THR A 266 13.04 -13.18 23.24
N PRO A 267 14.35 -12.91 23.05
CA PRO A 267 14.84 -11.55 22.86
C PRO A 267 14.38 -10.96 21.53
N LEU A 268 14.27 -9.64 21.50
CA LEU A 268 13.99 -8.90 20.27
C LEU A 268 15.21 -8.96 19.36
N LYS A 269 14.97 -9.14 18.05
CA LYS A 269 16.00 -9.05 17.03
C LYS A 269 16.00 -7.65 16.41
N PHE A 270 17.18 -7.20 16.02
CA PHE A 270 17.36 -5.89 15.37
C PHE A 270 16.98 -5.95 13.89
N GLY A 271 16.48 -4.85 13.38
CA GLY A 271 16.06 -4.70 12.00
C GLY A 271 16.48 -3.35 11.39
N PRO A 272 16.10 -3.11 10.12
CA PRO A 272 16.32 -1.83 9.47
C PRO A 272 15.58 -0.69 10.17
N ASP A 273 16.14 0.51 10.13
CA ASP A 273 15.45 1.73 10.56
C ASP A 273 14.45 2.15 9.49
N SER A 274 13.27 1.55 9.51
CA SER A 274 12.22 1.77 8.53
C SER A 274 10.83 1.63 9.14
N PRO A 275 9.91 2.58 8.88
CA PRO A 275 8.53 2.51 9.34
C PRO A 275 7.63 1.67 8.43
N VAL A 276 8.18 1.03 7.43
CA VAL A 276 7.44 0.27 6.42
C VAL A 276 6.75 -0.92 7.07
N LYS A 277 5.49 -1.16 6.70
CA LYS A 277 4.76 -2.36 7.11
C LYS A 277 5.50 -3.62 6.65
N GLY A 278 5.69 -4.56 7.60
CA GLY A 278 6.43 -5.79 7.32
C GLY A 278 7.95 -5.64 7.33
N ASN A 279 8.46 -4.54 7.89
CA ASN A 279 9.91 -4.36 8.08
C ASN A 279 10.53 -5.55 8.81
N GLU A 280 11.72 -5.95 8.41
CA GLU A 280 12.41 -7.11 8.98
C GLU A 280 12.59 -6.96 10.49
N ASN A 281 12.26 -8.02 11.24
CA ASN A 281 12.27 -8.07 12.71
C ASN A 281 11.35 -7.03 13.40
N GLN A 282 10.37 -6.52 12.68
CA GLN A 282 9.30 -5.71 13.24
C GLN A 282 8.42 -6.57 14.17
N TRP A 283 8.05 -6.01 15.31
CA TRP A 283 7.22 -6.69 16.29
C TRP A 283 6.02 -5.84 16.69
N GLN A 284 4.92 -6.50 17.06
CA GLN A 284 3.69 -5.84 17.42
C GLN A 284 3.76 -5.32 18.87
N LEU A 285 3.53 -4.02 19.05
CA LEU A 285 3.48 -3.38 20.35
C LEU A 285 2.06 -3.34 20.91
N SER A 286 1.06 -3.08 20.04
CA SER A 286 -0.35 -3.04 20.43
C SER A 286 -1.27 -3.65 19.39
N THR A 287 -2.45 -4.10 19.82
CA THR A 287 -3.46 -4.73 18.96
C THR A 287 -4.46 -3.74 18.35
N GLY A 288 -4.39 -2.47 18.67
CA GLY A 288 -5.34 -1.45 18.22
C GLY A 288 -6.58 -1.28 19.09
N THR A 289 -6.69 -2.04 20.16
CA THR A 289 -7.80 -1.89 21.15
C THR A 289 -7.51 -0.88 22.23
N GLU A 290 -6.26 -0.45 22.36
CA GLU A 290 -5.80 0.47 23.39
C GLU A 290 -5.47 1.83 22.80
N THR A 291 -5.91 2.92 23.44
CA THR A 291 -5.55 4.29 23.07
C THR A 291 -4.26 4.77 23.74
N SER A 292 -3.82 4.09 24.79
CA SER A 292 -2.57 4.38 25.50
C SER A 292 -1.70 3.15 25.64
N PRO A 293 -1.24 2.56 24.52
CA PRO A 293 -0.41 1.36 24.59
C PRO A 293 0.94 1.65 25.21
N SER A 294 1.44 0.68 25.94
CA SER A 294 2.77 0.74 26.53
C SER A 294 3.47 -0.61 26.40
N VAL A 295 4.79 -0.55 26.40
CA VAL A 295 5.65 -1.75 26.43
C VAL A 295 6.77 -1.53 27.45
N ARG A 296 7.02 -2.53 28.25
CA ARG A 296 8.17 -2.56 29.14
C ARG A 296 9.32 -3.29 28.47
N LEU A 297 10.49 -2.69 28.49
CA LEU A 297 11.71 -3.25 27.91
C LEU A 297 12.71 -3.58 29.01
N TYR A 298 13.29 -4.77 28.91
CA TYR A 298 14.32 -5.28 29.81
C TYR A 298 15.62 -5.41 29.02
N VAL A 299 16.67 -4.76 29.49
CA VAL A 299 18.02 -4.89 28.95
C VAL A 299 18.78 -5.88 29.81
N LYS A 300 19.33 -6.92 29.18
CA LYS A 300 20.11 -7.95 29.87
C LYS A 300 21.53 -7.99 29.34
N TYR A 301 22.49 -8.15 30.23
CA TYR A 301 23.82 -8.58 29.86
C TYR A 301 23.78 -10.04 29.41
N VAL A 302 24.57 -10.37 28.40
CA VAL A 302 24.74 -11.75 27.95
C VAL A 302 26.20 -12.08 27.75
N ASN A 303 26.61 -13.25 28.23
CA ASN A 303 27.94 -13.81 27.94
C ASN A 303 27.95 -14.30 26.48
N THR A 304 28.79 -13.71 25.61
CA THR A 304 28.86 -14.05 24.19
C THR A 304 29.71 -15.31 23.90
N GLY A 305 30.36 -15.88 24.89
CA GLY A 305 31.19 -17.07 24.74
C GLY A 305 32.65 -16.82 24.37
N GLU A 306 33.06 -15.56 24.26
CA GLU A 306 34.42 -15.16 23.84
C GLU A 306 35.36 -14.86 25.02
N GLY A 307 34.95 -15.14 26.25
CA GLY A 307 35.67 -14.80 27.48
C GLY A 307 35.45 -13.32 27.85
N ILE A 308 35.01 -13.11 29.11
CA ILE A 308 34.67 -11.77 29.58
C ILE A 308 35.91 -11.08 30.15
N ASN A 309 36.21 -9.89 29.60
CA ASN A 309 37.07 -8.92 30.24
C ASN A 309 36.22 -7.80 30.81
N PRO A 310 36.25 -7.56 32.12
CA PRO A 310 35.48 -6.51 32.77
C PRO A 310 35.81 -5.12 32.22
N GLY A 311 34.80 -4.26 32.21
CA GLY A 311 34.93 -2.89 31.73
C GLY A 311 33.58 -2.19 31.65
N THR A 312 33.55 -1.06 30.98
CA THR A 312 32.32 -0.31 30.73
C THR A 312 31.53 -0.89 29.57
N VAL A 313 30.22 -0.81 29.66
CA VAL A 313 29.27 -1.29 28.62
C VAL A 313 28.33 -0.16 28.23
N ASN A 314 28.36 0.21 26.96
CA ASN A 314 27.46 1.18 26.35
C ASN A 314 26.87 0.59 25.07
N GLY A 315 25.57 0.74 24.89
CA GLY A 315 24.84 0.36 23.67
C GLY A 315 23.85 1.41 23.30
N ILE A 316 23.60 1.56 22.01
CA ILE A 316 22.59 2.48 21.44
C ILE A 316 21.70 1.74 20.48
N SER A 317 20.40 1.78 20.72
CA SER A 317 19.39 1.30 19.81
C SER A 317 18.40 2.40 19.51
N THR A 318 17.94 2.47 18.27
CA THR A 318 16.86 3.35 17.86
C THR A 318 15.55 2.57 17.74
N PHE A 319 14.45 3.28 17.89
CA PHE A 319 13.11 2.73 17.69
C PHE A 319 12.49 3.36 16.45
N THR A 320 11.84 2.54 15.66
CA THR A 320 11.02 3.00 14.54
C THR A 320 9.65 2.40 14.69
N PHE A 321 8.62 3.26 14.72
CA PHE A 321 7.23 2.83 14.82
C PHE A 321 6.58 2.77 13.44
N SER A 322 5.71 1.78 13.28
CA SER A 322 4.81 1.65 12.13
C SER A 322 3.39 1.60 12.65
N TYR A 323 2.57 2.54 12.21
CA TYR A 323 1.16 2.65 12.58
C TYR A 323 0.32 2.01 11.47
N GLN A 324 -0.36 0.92 11.81
CA GLN A 324 -1.05 0.08 10.84
C GLN A 324 -2.54 -0.10 11.14
#